data_7739e93df7ce3b9519d7b9f68c6593c8
#
_entry.id   7739e93df7ce3b9519d7b9f68c6593c8
#
_cell.length_a   1.000
_cell.length_b   1.000
_cell.length_c   1.000
_cell.angle_alpha   90.00
_cell.angle_beta   90.00
_cell.angle_gamma   90.00
#
_symmetry.space_group_name_H-M   'P 1'
#
loop_
_entity.id
_entity.type
_entity.pdbx_description
1 polymer ?
#
loop_
_entity_poly.entity_id
_entity_poly.type
_entity_poly.pdbx_seq_one_letter_code
_entity_poly.pdbx_strand_id
1 'polypeptide(L)'
;MADCIASLACDRFEMDAWGVDVMIAGSQKGLMVPPGLAFVFFSEKAAEARRALPRVSRYWDWTNRANPEMFYQYFGGTAPTHHLYGLRASLDMIRAEGIEAIWDRHERLARAIWAACEAWGQTGPLELNIADPALRSRAVTALRIGAPHGSDLRRWVQDHAGVTLGIGLGMAEPGAPAWHGFFRIGHMGHVNAHMILGALGAIEAGLMALDIPHGSGGVAAAARVIAAAS
;
A
#
# COMPACT_ATOMS: atom_id res chain seq x y z
N MET A 1 0.35 -19.00 -3.62
CA MET A 1 1.23 -17.93 -3.11
C MET A 1 0.47 -16.61 -3.21
N ALA A 2 0.54 -15.77 -2.19
CA ALA A 2 -0.04 -14.44 -2.16
C ALA A 2 1.04 -13.38 -1.96
N ASP A 3 0.98 -12.30 -2.75
CA ASP A 3 1.78 -11.09 -2.55
C ASP A 3 1.00 -10.14 -1.64
N CYS A 4 1.47 -10.01 -0.41
CA CYS A 4 0.89 -9.11 0.59
C CYS A 4 1.84 -7.94 0.92
N ILE A 5 2.76 -7.61 0.01
CA ILE A 5 3.73 -6.53 0.25
C ILE A 5 3.03 -5.21 0.58
N ALA A 6 1.97 -4.85 -0.14
CA ALA A 6 1.22 -3.63 0.15
C ALA A 6 0.10 -3.81 1.17
N SER A 7 -0.49 -5.00 1.27
CA SER A 7 -1.75 -5.23 1.99
C SER A 7 -1.58 -5.71 3.44
N LEU A 8 -0.46 -6.33 3.80
CA LEU A 8 -0.25 -6.83 5.17
C LEU A 8 -0.41 -5.69 6.19
N ALA A 9 -1.17 -5.94 7.25
CA ALA A 9 -1.58 -4.98 8.28
C ALA A 9 -2.49 -3.83 7.79
N CYS A 10 -2.96 -3.84 6.54
CA CYS A 10 -3.92 -2.85 6.02
C CYS A 10 -5.22 -3.51 5.57
N ASP A 11 -5.12 -4.59 4.81
CA ASP A 11 -6.25 -5.42 4.40
C ASP A 11 -6.31 -6.68 5.28
N ARG A 12 -7.52 -7.18 5.53
CA ARG A 12 -7.71 -8.47 6.21
C ARG A 12 -7.04 -9.58 5.40
N PHE A 13 -6.25 -10.41 6.09
CA PHE A 13 -5.61 -11.57 5.48
C PHE A 13 -5.50 -12.69 6.50
N GLU A 14 -6.12 -13.82 6.19
CA GLU A 14 -6.18 -15.01 7.04
C GLU A 14 -5.57 -16.20 6.32
N MET A 15 -4.23 -16.31 6.38
CA MET A 15 -3.44 -17.27 5.61
C MET A 15 -3.95 -18.70 5.74
N ASP A 16 -4.15 -19.16 6.97
CA ASP A 16 -4.52 -20.54 7.26
C ASP A 16 -5.98 -20.82 6.88
N ALA A 17 -6.90 -19.92 7.24
CA ALA A 17 -8.33 -20.07 6.94
C ALA A 17 -8.62 -20.07 5.43
N TRP A 18 -7.81 -19.33 4.65
CA TRP A 18 -7.94 -19.26 3.19
C TRP A 18 -7.10 -20.29 2.45
N GLY A 19 -6.35 -21.12 3.16
CA GLY A 19 -5.52 -22.17 2.57
C GLY A 19 -4.38 -21.64 1.72
N VAL A 20 -3.83 -20.49 2.07
CA VAL A 20 -2.68 -19.90 1.38
C VAL A 20 -1.40 -20.56 1.86
N ASP A 21 -0.65 -21.21 0.97
CA ASP A 21 0.56 -21.94 1.35
C ASP A 21 1.81 -21.06 1.48
N VAL A 22 1.88 -19.94 0.75
CA VAL A 22 3.02 -19.00 0.83
C VAL A 22 2.51 -17.57 0.75
N MET A 23 2.93 -16.72 1.69
CA MET A 23 2.67 -15.28 1.69
C MET A 23 3.98 -14.53 1.80
N ILE A 24 4.13 -13.44 1.03
CA ILE A 24 5.28 -12.54 1.10
C ILE A 24 4.86 -11.14 1.52
N ALA A 25 5.70 -10.47 2.29
CA ALA A 25 5.50 -9.10 2.73
C ALA A 25 6.82 -8.34 2.87
N GLY A 26 6.74 -7.01 2.90
CA GLY A 26 7.88 -6.11 3.09
C GLY A 26 7.71 -5.19 4.29
N SER A 27 8.82 -4.79 4.91
CA SER A 27 8.83 -3.96 6.13
C SER A 27 8.31 -2.54 5.94
N GLN A 28 8.48 -1.95 4.73
CA GLN A 28 8.25 -0.53 4.45
C GLN A 28 6.81 -0.16 4.07
N LYS A 29 5.85 -1.04 4.30
CA LYS A 29 4.43 -0.85 3.99
C LYS A 29 3.61 -0.79 5.28
N GLY A 30 2.59 -1.60 5.42
CA GLY A 30 1.77 -1.63 6.63
C GLY A 30 2.52 -1.90 7.93
N LEU A 31 3.71 -2.51 7.86
CA LEU A 31 4.57 -2.72 9.03
C LEU A 31 5.38 -1.48 9.45
N MET A 32 5.31 -0.35 8.74
CA MET A 32 5.83 0.97 9.18
C MET A 32 7.33 1.03 9.49
N VAL A 33 8.15 0.13 8.94
CA VAL A 33 9.60 0.07 9.14
C VAL A 33 10.30 0.49 7.83
N PRO A 34 11.48 1.10 7.86
CA PRO A 34 12.23 1.37 6.63
C PRO A 34 12.39 0.13 5.74
N PRO A 35 12.55 0.28 4.41
CA PRO A 35 12.83 -0.83 3.53
C PRO A 35 14.13 -1.53 3.91
N GLY A 36 14.15 -2.86 3.87
CA GLY A 36 15.34 -3.65 4.23
C GLY A 36 15.04 -5.03 4.83
N LEU A 37 13.78 -5.31 5.21
CA LEU A 37 13.33 -6.64 5.60
C LEU A 37 12.26 -7.15 4.63
N ALA A 38 12.36 -8.42 4.29
CA ALA A 38 11.30 -9.17 3.62
C ALA A 38 10.87 -10.33 4.53
N PHE A 39 9.58 -10.64 4.48
CA PHE A 39 8.99 -11.73 5.24
C PHE A 39 8.43 -12.76 4.28
N VAL A 40 8.70 -14.01 4.55
CA VAL A 40 8.11 -15.16 3.84
C VAL A 40 7.45 -16.03 4.89
N PHE A 41 6.14 -16.13 4.82
CA PHE A 41 5.33 -17.04 5.64
C PHE A 41 4.95 -18.23 4.78
N PHE A 42 5.09 -19.45 5.31
CA PHE A 42 4.80 -20.65 4.53
C PHE A 42 4.21 -21.76 5.41
N SER A 43 3.30 -22.54 4.80
CA SER A 43 2.67 -23.69 5.42
C SER A 43 3.58 -24.92 5.43
N GLU A 44 3.22 -25.93 6.22
CA GLU A 44 3.93 -27.21 6.20
C GLU A 44 3.88 -27.85 4.79
N LYS A 45 2.75 -27.74 4.08
CA LYS A 45 2.63 -28.21 2.69
C LYS A 45 3.64 -27.54 1.76
N ALA A 46 3.89 -26.24 1.91
CA ALA A 46 4.94 -25.54 1.16
C ALA A 46 6.35 -26.01 1.56
N ALA A 47 6.58 -26.28 2.86
CA ALA A 47 7.84 -26.84 3.35
C ALA A 47 8.09 -28.25 2.79
N GLU A 48 7.08 -29.09 2.72
CA GLU A 48 7.16 -30.42 2.07
C GLU A 48 7.50 -30.31 0.59
N ALA A 49 6.81 -29.43 -0.13
CA ALA A 49 7.10 -29.18 -1.54
C ALA A 49 8.56 -28.71 -1.75
N ARG A 50 9.07 -27.85 -0.85
CA ARG A 50 10.48 -27.43 -0.87
C ARG A 50 11.42 -28.63 -0.65
N ARG A 51 11.14 -29.52 0.32
CA ARG A 51 11.97 -30.72 0.60
C ARG A 51 12.05 -31.68 -0.58
N ALA A 52 10.97 -31.75 -1.38
CA ALA A 52 10.92 -32.59 -2.58
C ALA A 52 11.77 -32.07 -3.75
N LEU A 53 12.18 -30.80 -3.73
CA LEU A 53 13.02 -30.24 -4.79
C LEU A 53 14.49 -30.67 -4.60
N PRO A 54 15.12 -31.26 -5.63
CA PRO A 54 16.49 -31.78 -5.52
C PRO A 54 17.53 -30.67 -5.39
N ARG A 55 17.21 -29.45 -5.83
CA ARG A 55 18.13 -28.32 -5.82
C ARG A 55 17.38 -26.99 -5.71
N VAL A 56 17.78 -26.17 -4.74
CA VAL A 56 17.38 -24.76 -4.60
C VAL A 56 18.63 -23.94 -4.33
N SER A 57 18.75 -22.74 -4.91
CA SER A 57 19.91 -21.89 -4.66
C SER A 57 19.91 -21.42 -3.21
N ARG A 58 21.09 -21.25 -2.60
CA ARG A 58 21.24 -20.86 -1.19
C ARG A 58 20.48 -19.57 -0.84
N TYR A 59 20.44 -18.64 -1.74
CA TYR A 59 19.75 -17.36 -1.51
C TYR A 59 18.23 -17.51 -1.39
N TRP A 60 17.63 -18.35 -2.23
CA TRP A 60 16.18 -18.55 -2.28
C TRP A 60 15.68 -19.66 -1.35
N ASP A 61 16.59 -20.40 -0.73
CA ASP A 61 16.23 -21.49 0.18
C ASP A 61 15.88 -20.93 1.56
N TRP A 62 14.60 -21.04 1.93
CA TRP A 62 14.15 -20.61 3.25
C TRP A 62 14.44 -21.62 4.37
N THR A 63 14.81 -22.87 4.03
CA THR A 63 14.99 -23.96 5.02
C THR A 63 15.97 -23.56 6.12
N ASN A 64 17.14 -23.04 5.76
CA ASN A 64 18.15 -22.63 6.73
C ASN A 64 17.74 -21.38 7.54
N ARG A 65 16.82 -20.56 6.99
CA ARG A 65 16.31 -19.36 7.67
C ARG A 65 15.14 -19.67 8.60
N ALA A 66 14.34 -20.69 8.28
CA ALA A 66 13.18 -21.08 9.08
C ALA A 66 13.57 -21.80 10.39
N ASN A 67 14.62 -22.62 10.34
CA ASN A 67 15.10 -23.43 11.48
C ASN A 67 16.61 -23.26 11.65
N PRO A 68 17.09 -22.06 12.00
CA PRO A 68 18.50 -21.79 12.10
C PRO A 68 19.11 -22.38 13.37
N GLU A 69 20.34 -22.90 13.27
CA GLU A 69 21.16 -23.26 14.41
C GLU A 69 21.77 -22.03 15.08
N MET A 70 22.07 -21.00 14.27
CA MET A 70 22.69 -19.75 14.73
C MET A 70 21.82 -18.54 14.30
N PHE A 71 21.74 -17.54 15.19
CA PHE A 71 20.86 -16.36 14.98
C PHE A 71 21.07 -15.65 13.64
N TYR A 72 22.30 -15.49 13.17
CA TYR A 72 22.59 -14.81 11.90
C TYR A 72 21.98 -15.52 10.68
N GLN A 73 21.71 -16.81 10.79
CA GLN A 73 21.16 -17.60 9.68
C GLN A 73 19.73 -17.17 9.30
N TYR A 74 18.94 -16.60 10.23
CA TYR A 74 17.64 -16.01 9.91
C TYR A 74 17.75 -15.00 8.75
N PHE A 75 18.87 -14.29 8.66
CA PHE A 75 19.09 -13.23 7.69
C PHE A 75 20.02 -13.65 6.54
N GLY A 76 20.64 -14.81 6.63
CA GLY A 76 21.67 -15.26 5.70
C GLY A 76 22.97 -14.46 5.78
N GLY A 77 23.19 -13.73 6.89
CA GLY A 77 24.33 -12.85 7.17
C GLY A 77 24.14 -12.08 8.46
N THR A 78 24.78 -10.94 8.60
CA THR A 78 24.65 -10.08 9.80
C THR A 78 23.21 -9.59 9.96
N ALA A 79 22.67 -9.74 11.16
CA ALA A 79 21.32 -9.29 11.48
C ALA A 79 21.19 -7.76 11.33
N PRO A 80 20.13 -7.26 10.64
CA PRO A 80 19.89 -5.83 10.47
C PRO A 80 19.24 -5.25 11.73
N THR A 81 20.03 -5.08 12.79
CA THR A 81 19.56 -4.78 14.15
C THR A 81 18.68 -3.52 14.23
N HIS A 82 19.02 -2.45 13.51
CA HIS A 82 18.21 -1.24 13.48
C HIS A 82 16.80 -1.48 12.93
N HIS A 83 16.67 -2.30 11.87
CA HIS A 83 15.36 -2.70 11.34
C HIS A 83 14.60 -3.58 12.32
N LEU A 84 15.28 -4.44 13.06
CA LEU A 84 14.64 -5.31 14.06
C LEU A 84 14.11 -4.51 15.25
N TYR A 85 14.85 -3.50 15.73
CA TYR A 85 14.34 -2.58 16.74
C TYR A 85 13.12 -1.78 16.23
N GLY A 86 13.18 -1.28 14.99
CA GLY A 86 12.05 -0.60 14.36
C GLY A 86 10.84 -1.53 14.21
N LEU A 87 11.07 -2.79 13.79
CA LEU A 87 10.01 -3.80 13.66
C LEU A 87 9.39 -4.11 15.03
N ARG A 88 10.18 -4.23 16.07
CA ARG A 88 9.66 -4.46 17.43
C ARG A 88 8.75 -3.33 17.86
N ALA A 89 9.18 -2.07 17.70
CA ALA A 89 8.35 -0.91 18.04
C ALA A 89 7.06 -0.88 17.21
N SER A 90 7.15 -1.16 15.91
CA SER A 90 5.97 -1.26 15.03
C SER A 90 4.99 -2.35 15.48
N LEU A 91 5.47 -3.53 15.81
CA LEU A 91 4.63 -4.62 16.29
C LEU A 91 3.97 -4.30 17.65
N ASP A 92 4.65 -3.57 18.51
CA ASP A 92 4.07 -3.10 19.77
C ASP A 92 2.95 -2.07 19.54
N MET A 93 3.09 -1.17 18.55
CA MET A 93 2.02 -0.26 18.11
C MET A 93 0.83 -1.03 17.52
N ILE A 94 1.09 -2.00 16.64
CA ILE A 94 0.05 -2.85 16.03
C ILE A 94 -0.72 -3.63 17.11
N ARG A 95 -0.04 -4.17 18.10
CA ARG A 95 -0.67 -4.88 19.22
C ARG A 95 -1.50 -3.95 20.10
N ALA A 96 -1.02 -2.73 20.34
CA ALA A 96 -1.71 -1.75 21.16
C ALA A 96 -3.00 -1.25 20.50
N GLU A 97 -3.02 -1.05 19.18
CA GLU A 97 -4.22 -0.65 18.42
C GLU A 97 -5.17 -1.84 18.20
N GLY A 98 -4.64 -3.03 17.95
CA GLY A 98 -5.39 -4.23 17.56
C GLY A 98 -5.56 -4.34 16.05
N ILE A 99 -5.38 -5.56 15.50
CA ILE A 99 -5.35 -5.75 14.06
C ILE A 99 -6.70 -5.44 13.39
N GLU A 100 -7.80 -5.78 14.02
CA GLU A 100 -9.15 -5.49 13.55
C GLU A 100 -9.39 -3.98 13.48
N ALA A 101 -9.00 -3.23 14.51
CA ALA A 101 -9.12 -1.78 14.55
C ALA A 101 -8.25 -1.11 13.46
N ILE A 102 -7.08 -1.69 13.17
CA ILE A 102 -6.22 -1.25 12.07
C ILE A 102 -6.90 -1.47 10.71
N TRP A 103 -7.52 -2.64 10.48
CA TRP A 103 -8.27 -2.90 9.25
C TRP A 103 -9.43 -1.93 9.08
N ASP A 104 -10.22 -1.69 10.13
CA ASP A 104 -11.33 -0.74 10.13
C ASP A 104 -10.88 0.69 9.85
N ARG A 105 -9.75 1.11 10.43
CA ARG A 105 -9.14 2.41 10.16
C ARG A 105 -8.72 2.54 8.70
N HIS A 106 -8.06 1.53 8.12
CA HIS A 106 -7.66 1.55 6.72
C HIS A 106 -8.85 1.52 5.77
N GLU A 107 -9.88 0.72 6.04
CA GLU A 107 -11.12 0.70 5.27
C GLU A 107 -11.77 2.09 5.24
N ARG A 108 -11.93 2.72 6.40
CA ARG A 108 -12.51 4.06 6.52
C ARG A 108 -11.74 5.11 5.74
N LEU A 109 -10.41 5.12 5.87
CA LEU A 109 -9.54 6.08 5.18
C LEU A 109 -9.54 5.84 3.66
N ALA A 110 -9.53 4.58 3.23
CA ALA A 110 -9.65 4.23 1.82
C ALA A 110 -10.98 4.70 1.22
N ARG A 111 -12.10 4.46 1.91
CA ARG A 111 -13.43 4.94 1.48
C ARG A 111 -13.50 6.46 1.39
N ALA A 112 -12.85 7.19 2.30
CA ALA A 112 -12.76 8.64 2.22
C ALA A 112 -12.02 9.10 0.95
N ILE A 113 -10.90 8.45 0.60
CA ILE A 113 -10.17 8.72 -0.64
C ILE A 113 -11.03 8.40 -1.86
N TRP A 114 -11.69 7.25 -1.89
CA TRP A 114 -12.55 6.88 -3.03
C TRP A 114 -13.69 7.86 -3.23
N ALA A 115 -14.35 8.30 -2.16
CA ALA A 115 -15.42 9.29 -2.22
C ALA A 115 -14.95 10.64 -2.80
N ALA A 116 -13.72 11.07 -2.44
CA ALA A 116 -13.14 12.27 -3.04
C ALA A 116 -12.88 12.07 -4.54
N CYS A 117 -12.27 10.96 -4.92
CA CYS A 117 -11.94 10.65 -6.31
C CYS A 117 -13.20 10.49 -7.17
N GLU A 118 -14.26 9.87 -6.66
CA GLU A 118 -15.56 9.74 -7.34
C GLU A 118 -16.23 11.10 -7.54
N ALA A 119 -16.12 12.02 -6.55
CA ALA A 119 -16.64 13.37 -6.70
C ALA A 119 -15.88 14.17 -7.76
N TRP A 120 -14.56 14.11 -7.79
CA TRP A 120 -13.74 14.75 -8.82
C TRP A 120 -14.00 14.18 -10.22
N GLY A 121 -14.23 12.87 -10.31
CA GLY A 121 -14.50 12.17 -11.57
C GLY A 121 -15.85 12.47 -12.21
N GLN A 122 -16.80 13.10 -11.51
CA GLN A 122 -18.14 13.36 -12.05
C GLN A 122 -18.15 14.27 -13.29
N THR A 123 -17.23 15.21 -13.40
CA THR A 123 -17.15 16.17 -14.52
C THR A 123 -15.74 16.28 -15.10
N GLY A 124 -14.89 15.29 -14.88
CA GLY A 124 -13.50 15.29 -15.32
C GLY A 124 -12.98 13.91 -15.73
N PRO A 125 -11.73 13.84 -16.18
CA PRO A 125 -11.11 12.60 -16.64
C PRO A 125 -10.63 11.67 -15.52
N LEU A 126 -10.74 12.06 -14.24
CA LEU A 126 -10.21 11.28 -13.13
C LEU A 126 -11.11 10.09 -12.83
N GLU A 127 -10.51 8.90 -12.81
CA GLU A 127 -11.21 7.65 -12.54
C GLU A 127 -10.41 6.77 -11.56
N LEU A 128 -11.13 6.07 -10.70
CA LEU A 128 -10.55 4.96 -9.94
C LEU A 128 -10.19 3.82 -10.89
N ASN A 129 -8.93 3.37 -10.86
CA ASN A 129 -8.46 2.33 -11.79
C ASN A 129 -9.17 0.98 -11.58
N ILE A 130 -9.61 0.69 -10.36
CA ILE A 130 -10.42 -0.47 -10.01
C ILE A 130 -11.88 -0.02 -9.85
N ALA A 131 -12.74 -0.42 -10.79
CA ALA A 131 -14.13 0.00 -10.81
C ALA A 131 -14.93 -0.61 -9.64
N ASP A 132 -14.78 -1.93 -9.41
CA ASP A 132 -15.49 -2.63 -8.33
C ASP A 132 -14.91 -2.28 -6.95
N PRO A 133 -15.69 -1.63 -6.06
CA PRO A 133 -15.22 -1.27 -4.70
C PRO A 133 -14.77 -2.48 -3.87
N ALA A 134 -15.34 -3.66 -4.09
CA ALA A 134 -14.98 -4.87 -3.35
C ALA A 134 -13.55 -5.36 -3.65
N LEU A 135 -13.01 -4.97 -4.80
CA LEU A 135 -11.67 -5.37 -5.25
C LEU A 135 -10.61 -4.28 -5.01
N ARG A 136 -10.99 -3.13 -4.46
CA ARG A 136 -10.07 -2.03 -4.16
C ARG A 136 -9.24 -2.34 -2.91
N SER A 137 -7.93 -2.06 -2.97
CA SER A 137 -7.02 -2.18 -1.82
C SER A 137 -7.28 -1.08 -0.78
N ARG A 138 -7.18 -1.43 0.50
CA ARG A 138 -7.22 -0.49 1.64
C ARG A 138 -5.87 0.12 1.95
N ALA A 139 -4.83 -0.23 1.18
CA ALA A 139 -3.46 0.26 1.36
C ALA A 139 -3.04 1.30 0.31
N VAL A 140 -3.58 1.19 -0.90
CA VAL A 140 -3.22 2.04 -2.03
C VAL A 140 -4.39 2.22 -2.99
N THR A 141 -4.63 3.46 -3.41
CA THR A 141 -5.63 3.79 -4.44
C THR A 141 -4.91 4.17 -5.72
N ALA A 142 -5.18 3.43 -6.79
CA ALA A 142 -4.66 3.68 -8.12
C ALA A 142 -5.69 4.45 -8.96
N LEU A 143 -5.21 5.46 -9.71
CA LEU A 143 -6.04 6.43 -10.41
C LEU A 143 -5.59 6.61 -11.86
N ARG A 144 -6.56 6.79 -12.76
CA ARG A 144 -6.37 7.22 -14.14
C ARG A 144 -6.89 8.65 -14.30
N ILE A 145 -6.17 9.48 -15.04
CA ILE A 145 -6.55 10.86 -15.30
C ILE A 145 -6.22 11.29 -16.75
N GLY A 146 -5.60 10.38 -17.52
CA GLY A 146 -5.12 10.67 -18.86
C GLY A 146 -3.76 11.38 -18.89
N ALA A 147 -3.00 11.11 -19.95
CA ALA A 147 -1.72 11.79 -20.16
C ALA A 147 -1.94 13.19 -20.74
N PRO A 148 -1.13 14.20 -20.36
CA PRO A 148 0.00 14.13 -19.43
C PRO A 148 -0.37 14.34 -17.96
N HIS A 149 -1.63 14.52 -17.63
CA HIS A 149 -2.15 15.04 -16.35
C HIS A 149 -1.65 14.27 -15.11
N GLY A 150 -1.50 12.95 -15.19
CA GLY A 150 -1.03 12.16 -14.05
C GLY A 150 0.38 12.54 -13.59
N SER A 151 1.30 12.73 -14.53
CA SER A 151 2.67 13.17 -14.22
C SER A 151 2.75 14.64 -13.83
N ASP A 152 1.97 15.51 -14.48
CA ASP A 152 1.97 16.93 -14.19
C ASP A 152 1.37 17.21 -12.82
N LEU A 153 0.27 16.55 -12.46
CA LEU A 153 -0.33 16.63 -11.14
C LEU A 153 0.63 16.15 -10.05
N ARG A 154 1.29 15.01 -10.25
CA ARG A 154 2.28 14.50 -9.29
C ARG A 154 3.41 15.49 -9.04
N ARG A 155 3.95 16.08 -10.12
CA ARG A 155 5.00 17.08 -10.04
C ARG A 155 4.54 18.33 -9.31
N TRP A 156 3.39 18.87 -9.70
CA TRP A 156 2.84 20.07 -9.07
C TRP A 156 2.59 19.88 -7.57
N VAL A 157 1.95 18.79 -7.19
CA VAL A 157 1.64 18.48 -5.77
C VAL A 157 2.91 18.32 -4.95
N GLN A 158 3.95 17.70 -5.52
CA GLN A 158 5.24 17.58 -4.85
C GLN A 158 5.93 18.94 -4.66
N ASP A 159 5.98 19.75 -5.72
CA ASP A 159 6.78 20.98 -5.75
C ASP A 159 6.09 22.12 -4.97
N HIS A 160 4.76 22.16 -4.91
CA HIS A 160 4.00 23.27 -4.32
C HIS A 160 3.32 22.91 -2.99
N ALA A 161 2.97 21.65 -2.78
CA ALA A 161 2.28 21.21 -1.57
C ALA A 161 3.10 20.24 -0.70
N GLY A 162 4.29 19.83 -1.14
CA GLY A 162 5.19 18.95 -0.38
C GLY A 162 4.66 17.51 -0.22
N VAL A 163 3.71 17.07 -1.03
CA VAL A 163 3.13 15.73 -0.99
C VAL A 163 3.57 14.92 -2.19
N THR A 164 4.27 13.80 -1.96
CA THR A 164 4.71 12.90 -3.02
C THR A 164 3.67 11.83 -3.33
N LEU A 165 3.06 11.89 -4.51
CA LEU A 165 2.15 10.88 -5.02
C LEU A 165 2.90 9.76 -5.74
N GLY A 166 2.38 8.53 -5.69
CA GLY A 166 2.98 7.37 -6.34
C GLY A 166 2.84 7.41 -7.87
N ILE A 167 3.81 6.82 -8.57
CA ILE A 167 3.74 6.59 -10.03
C ILE A 167 2.69 5.51 -10.37
N GLY A 168 2.24 5.46 -11.61
CA GLY A 168 1.34 4.42 -12.13
C GLY A 168 2.03 3.08 -12.38
N LEU A 169 2.63 2.50 -11.33
CA LEU A 169 3.42 1.27 -11.44
C LEU A 169 2.60 0.11 -11.99
N GLY A 170 3.06 -0.48 -13.10
CA GLY A 170 2.40 -1.61 -13.75
C GLY A 170 1.14 -1.27 -14.56
N MET A 171 0.78 0.04 -14.66
CA MET A 171 -0.43 0.47 -15.38
C MET A 171 -0.19 0.78 -16.85
N ALA A 172 1.05 1.06 -17.21
CA ALA A 172 1.52 1.24 -18.58
C ALA A 172 3.02 0.93 -18.64
N GLU A 173 3.55 0.70 -19.83
CA GLU A 173 4.98 0.51 -20.03
C GLU A 173 5.76 1.79 -19.69
N PRO A 174 6.88 1.68 -18.95
CA PRO A 174 7.74 2.82 -18.66
C PRO A 174 8.19 3.53 -19.95
N GLY A 175 7.99 4.85 -20.01
CA GLY A 175 8.34 5.66 -21.18
C GLY A 175 7.27 5.71 -22.27
N ALA A 176 6.21 4.90 -22.22
CA ALA A 176 5.07 5.07 -23.11
C ALA A 176 4.27 6.35 -22.74
N PRO A 177 3.63 7.04 -23.71
CA PRO A 177 2.81 8.22 -23.40
C PRO A 177 1.73 7.95 -22.33
N ALA A 178 1.11 6.77 -22.36
CA ALA A 178 0.10 6.35 -21.39
C ALA A 178 0.60 6.32 -19.94
N TRP A 179 1.92 6.12 -19.71
CA TRP A 179 2.54 6.15 -18.39
C TRP A 179 2.23 7.45 -17.62
N HIS A 180 2.17 8.57 -18.33
CA HIS A 180 1.89 9.88 -17.76
C HIS A 180 0.42 10.10 -17.39
N GLY A 181 -0.44 9.14 -17.66
CA GLY A 181 -1.88 9.21 -17.35
C GLY A 181 -2.29 8.65 -16.00
N PHE A 182 -1.35 8.17 -15.18
CA PHE A 182 -1.64 7.47 -13.94
C PHE A 182 -0.90 8.05 -12.73
N PHE A 183 -1.53 7.91 -11.57
CA PHE A 183 -0.86 8.14 -10.28
C PHE A 183 -1.50 7.27 -9.19
N ARG A 184 -0.89 7.23 -8.02
CA ARG A 184 -1.40 6.47 -6.88
C ARG A 184 -1.32 7.29 -5.60
N ILE A 185 -2.29 7.04 -4.71
CA ILE A 185 -2.28 7.53 -3.34
C ILE A 185 -1.98 6.35 -2.43
N GLY A 186 -0.84 6.37 -1.75
CA GLY A 186 -0.51 5.40 -0.70
C GLY A 186 -1.12 5.85 0.63
N HIS A 187 -1.85 4.96 1.30
CA HIS A 187 -2.51 5.26 2.57
C HIS A 187 -2.39 4.11 3.57
N MET A 188 -1.22 3.47 3.58
CA MET A 188 -0.88 2.35 4.46
C MET A 188 -0.08 2.77 5.69
N GLY A 189 -0.16 1.96 6.74
CA GLY A 189 0.63 2.13 7.97
C GLY A 189 -0.03 3.06 8.97
N HIS A 190 0.76 3.87 9.68
CA HIS A 190 0.26 4.76 10.75
C HIS A 190 -0.26 6.10 10.20
N VAL A 191 -1.25 6.00 9.29
CA VAL A 191 -1.93 7.16 8.70
C VAL A 191 -3.24 7.46 9.44
N ASN A 192 -3.67 8.71 9.42
CA ASN A 192 -4.88 9.19 10.07
C ASN A 192 -5.69 10.13 9.17
N ALA A 193 -6.87 10.52 9.64
CA ALA A 193 -7.79 11.37 8.87
C ALA A 193 -7.16 12.73 8.48
N HIS A 194 -6.36 13.35 9.36
CA HIS A 194 -5.68 14.62 9.06
C HIS A 194 -4.73 14.47 7.86
N MET A 195 -3.91 13.40 7.85
CA MET A 195 -2.97 13.14 6.75
C MET A 195 -3.70 12.92 5.42
N ILE A 196 -4.80 12.17 5.45
CA ILE A 196 -5.60 11.91 4.24
C ILE A 196 -6.27 13.18 3.73
N LEU A 197 -6.94 13.94 4.59
CA LEU A 197 -7.58 15.20 4.19
C LEU A 197 -6.57 16.23 3.66
N GLY A 198 -5.39 16.31 4.27
CA GLY A 198 -4.30 17.17 3.79
C GLY A 198 -3.81 16.76 2.41
N ALA A 199 -3.59 15.47 2.17
CA ALA A 199 -3.18 14.95 0.86
C ALA A 199 -4.26 15.18 -0.22
N LEU A 200 -5.53 14.97 0.11
CA LEU A 200 -6.65 15.23 -0.80
C LEU A 200 -6.78 16.72 -1.12
N GLY A 201 -6.61 17.61 -0.12
CA GLY A 201 -6.58 19.06 -0.35
C GLY A 201 -5.45 19.50 -1.27
N ALA A 202 -4.26 18.90 -1.12
CA ALA A 202 -3.12 19.15 -2.01
C ALA A 202 -3.41 18.68 -3.46
N ILE A 203 -4.07 17.54 -3.63
CA ILE A 203 -4.49 17.04 -4.95
C ILE A 203 -5.52 17.97 -5.58
N GLU A 204 -6.56 18.38 -4.84
CA GLU A 204 -7.59 19.29 -5.35
C GLU A 204 -6.98 20.64 -5.77
N ALA A 205 -6.08 21.19 -4.98
CA ALA A 205 -5.34 22.41 -5.35
C ALA A 205 -4.52 22.23 -6.64
N GLY A 206 -3.90 21.06 -6.83
CA GLY A 206 -3.17 20.72 -8.04
C GLY A 206 -4.08 20.58 -9.27
N LEU A 207 -5.25 19.97 -9.12
CA LEU A 207 -6.26 19.89 -10.19
C LEU A 207 -6.70 21.30 -10.63
N MET A 208 -6.95 22.19 -9.67
CA MET A 208 -7.32 23.59 -9.94
C MET A 208 -6.18 24.35 -10.61
N ALA A 209 -4.97 24.28 -10.11
CA ALA A 209 -3.80 25.01 -10.61
C ALA A 209 -3.37 24.62 -12.02
N LEU A 210 -3.65 23.38 -12.43
CA LEU A 210 -3.33 22.84 -13.75
C LEU A 210 -4.53 22.90 -14.71
N ASP A 211 -5.63 23.56 -14.32
CA ASP A 211 -6.88 23.61 -15.08
C ASP A 211 -7.38 22.23 -15.55
N ILE A 212 -7.13 21.17 -14.73
CA ILE A 212 -7.63 19.85 -15.03
C ILE A 212 -9.13 19.79 -14.67
N PRO A 213 -10.02 19.48 -15.62
CA PRO A 213 -11.45 19.40 -15.34
C PRO A 213 -11.75 18.39 -14.23
N HIS A 214 -12.52 18.79 -13.23
CA HIS A 214 -12.92 17.92 -12.13
C HIS A 214 -14.23 18.40 -11.47
N GLY A 215 -14.96 17.47 -10.86
CA GLY A 215 -16.12 17.77 -10.05
C GLY A 215 -15.75 18.47 -8.74
N SER A 216 -16.65 19.29 -8.23
CA SER A 216 -16.45 20.02 -6.96
C SER A 216 -16.73 19.13 -5.74
N GLY A 217 -16.14 19.49 -4.60
CA GLY A 217 -16.48 18.92 -3.29
C GLY A 217 -15.84 17.58 -2.96
N GLY A 218 -14.72 17.22 -3.60
CA GLY A 218 -13.99 15.98 -3.31
C GLY A 218 -13.53 15.90 -1.86
N VAL A 219 -12.86 16.93 -1.35
CA VAL A 219 -12.44 16.99 0.07
C VAL A 219 -13.63 16.94 1.02
N ALA A 220 -14.74 17.60 0.67
CA ALA A 220 -15.96 17.56 1.47
C ALA A 220 -16.61 16.15 1.48
N ALA A 221 -16.53 15.42 0.36
CA ALA A 221 -17.00 14.03 0.29
C ALA A 221 -16.18 13.12 1.22
N ALA A 222 -14.86 13.25 1.20
CA ALA A 222 -13.98 12.53 2.13
C ALA A 222 -14.29 12.86 3.59
N ALA A 223 -14.47 14.14 3.91
CA ALA A 223 -14.80 14.59 5.28
C ALA A 223 -16.11 14.00 5.79
N ARG A 224 -17.13 13.87 4.94
CA ARG A 224 -18.40 13.19 5.29
C ARG A 224 -18.20 11.73 5.64
N VAL A 225 -17.37 10.99 4.90
CA VAL A 225 -17.06 9.58 5.22
C VAL A 225 -16.35 9.46 6.56
N ILE A 226 -15.41 10.35 6.84
CA ILE A 226 -14.68 10.37 8.12
C ILE A 226 -15.63 10.70 9.29
N ALA A 227 -16.54 11.69 9.11
CA ALA A 227 -17.48 12.12 10.14
C ALA A 227 -18.57 11.08 10.43
N ALA A 228 -18.95 10.25 9.47
CA ALA A 228 -19.99 9.23 9.63
C ALA A 228 -19.51 7.99 10.38
N ALA A 229 -18.23 7.87 10.65
CA ALA A 229 -17.61 6.71 11.32
C ALA A 229 -17.44 6.99 12.82
N SER A 230 -18.53 6.95 13.58
CA SER A 230 -18.57 6.97 15.05
C SER A 230 -18.96 5.61 15.59
#